data_259bfdddbb85e0d27919c320987f47bf
#
_entry.id   259bfdddbb85e0d27919c320987f47bf
#
_cell.length_a   1.000
_cell.length_b   1.000
_cell.length_c   1.000
_cell.angle_alpha   90.00
_cell.angle_beta   90.00
_cell.angle_gamma   90.00
#
_symmetry.space_group_name_H-M   'P 1'
#
loop_
_entity.id
_entity.type
_entity.pdbx_description
1 polymer ?
#
loop_
_entity_poly.entity_id
_entity_poly.type
_entity_poly.pdbx_seq_one_letter_code
_entity_poly.pdbx_strand_id
1 'polypeptide(L)'
;MCGICGFVSRGDISLEALRGMNDTMYHRGPNDSGAEIYVGGDGYRVGFAQRRLSIMDLSELGHQPMHSEAAFGVAGQCVSVVFNGEIYNFGELKKELSDYPFKSNCDTEVIIAAYLKWGISCIDRMNGMFAIALYDRRSDEVFLVRDRIGKKPLYYWIEGGNLVFGSELKPLMACPGFRKEIRRDVLARFLYQQYINAPDSIFKDVYKLEPGGVLRFHQGEVKKWKYWDIGRVYHRMQERPVEDFDEAKGELKGLLKRAVASRMIADVPLGSFLSGGYDSSLMTAIAQENSAEPVKTFSIGFEEERYDEAAYARQVAEYLGTDHTEAYIDEKGMFELVESIPKYYDEPFADSSQIPTMLVSALARERVTVALSGDGGDEFFCGYQMYDRLAQAQRLDGAGAFVHGVLGLPGLKGAKLEERLPVKVRAVSENRDPELKTQMCPPAYLKTAMAFVPESGLDCRYPQESGYQVKDWQIRRMLLDMDTYLPGDILCKVDRASMKYSLEARCPILDKDVMEYSFRLPHSFKYDGKEKKRILKSIAYDYIPREMLDRKKKGFSVPLDKWLRGPLRESLETYSEKGFLGRQGIFDADYVSRFVTRYLEQGDGGPGSGSNYSRIVWAFYTFQQWYACYIRQA
;
A
#
# COMPACT_ATOMS: atom_id res chain seq x y z
N MET A 1 12.26 8.84 5.74
CA MET A 1 10.86 8.62 6.23
C MET A 1 10.84 8.48 7.74
N CYS A 2 9.69 8.79 8.37
CA CYS A 2 9.58 8.93 9.82
C CYS A 2 8.50 8.01 10.39
N GLY A 3 8.31 8.03 11.69
CA GLY A 3 7.13 7.54 12.38
C GLY A 3 6.50 8.67 13.16
N ILE A 4 5.19 8.86 13.06
CA ILE A 4 4.44 9.84 13.85
C ILE A 4 3.42 9.15 14.73
N CYS A 5 3.18 9.67 15.92
CA CYS A 5 2.05 9.28 16.76
C CYS A 5 1.61 10.43 17.66
N GLY A 6 0.44 10.28 18.25
CA GLY A 6 -0.07 11.28 19.17
C GLY A 6 -1.48 10.96 19.63
N PHE A 7 -2.02 11.89 20.39
CA PHE A 7 -3.37 11.79 20.96
C PHE A 7 -4.03 13.16 21.14
N VAL A 8 -5.35 13.16 21.19
CA VAL A 8 -6.20 14.23 21.75
C VAL A 8 -7.10 13.58 22.78
N SER A 9 -6.90 13.88 24.06
CA SER A 9 -7.58 13.15 25.14
C SER A 9 -7.87 14.04 26.35
N ARG A 10 -9.00 13.77 27.01
CA ARG A 10 -9.29 14.29 28.36
C ARG A 10 -8.65 13.44 29.45
N GLY A 11 -8.19 12.24 29.13
CA GLY A 11 -7.44 11.38 30.03
C GLY A 11 -6.01 11.88 30.28
N ASP A 12 -5.45 11.48 31.40
CA ASP A 12 -4.07 11.86 31.77
C ASP A 12 -3.06 10.90 31.12
N ILE A 13 -2.77 11.11 29.83
CA ILE A 13 -1.68 10.43 29.13
C ILE A 13 -0.39 11.24 29.38
N SER A 14 0.58 10.62 30.06
CA SER A 14 1.83 11.28 30.43
C SER A 14 2.77 11.44 29.22
N LEU A 15 3.74 12.35 29.35
CA LEU A 15 4.81 12.50 28.35
C LEU A 15 5.65 11.22 28.22
N GLU A 16 5.83 10.48 29.30
CA GLU A 16 6.52 9.19 29.30
C GLU A 16 5.74 8.15 28.49
N ALA A 17 4.42 8.06 28.66
CA ALA A 17 3.57 7.19 27.84
C ALA A 17 3.64 7.56 26.34
N LEU A 18 3.59 8.87 26.02
CA LEU A 18 3.74 9.33 24.64
C LEU A 18 5.11 8.97 24.04
N ARG A 19 6.18 9.10 24.82
CA ARG A 19 7.52 8.65 24.41
C ARG A 19 7.55 7.13 24.21
N GLY A 20 6.95 6.34 25.09
CA GLY A 20 6.83 4.90 24.94
C GLY A 20 6.09 4.50 23.66
N MET A 21 4.98 5.19 23.33
CA MET A 21 4.28 5.03 22.05
C MET A 21 5.21 5.30 20.86
N ASN A 22 5.96 6.41 20.89
CA ASN A 22 6.89 6.82 19.85
C ASN A 22 8.05 5.82 19.65
N ASP A 23 8.58 5.27 20.75
CA ASP A 23 9.71 4.33 20.75
C ASP A 23 9.39 3.00 20.08
N THR A 24 8.12 2.61 20.00
CA THR A 24 7.69 1.44 19.23
C THR A 24 8.03 1.52 17.75
N MET A 25 8.27 2.75 17.23
CA MET A 25 8.59 3.03 15.83
C MET A 25 10.08 3.38 15.61
N TYR A 26 10.98 3.03 16.52
CA TYR A 26 12.42 3.35 16.41
C TYR A 26 13.03 2.96 15.05
N HIS A 27 12.65 1.78 14.52
CA HIS A 27 13.14 1.28 13.22
C HIS A 27 12.77 2.19 12.03
N ARG A 28 11.71 3.02 12.15
CA ARG A 28 11.34 3.97 11.09
C ARG A 28 12.21 5.21 11.08
N GLY A 29 12.64 5.68 12.25
CA GLY A 29 13.41 6.91 12.37
C GLY A 29 14.39 6.88 13.54
N PRO A 30 15.60 6.35 13.32
CA PRO A 30 16.61 6.21 14.37
C PRO A 30 17.42 7.48 14.62
N ASN A 31 17.33 8.51 13.75
CA ASN A 31 18.24 9.66 13.81
C ASN A 31 17.86 10.70 14.87
N ASP A 32 16.53 10.93 15.07
CA ASP A 32 16.05 11.93 16.02
C ASP A 32 14.69 11.52 16.60
N SER A 33 14.32 12.10 17.74
CA SER A 33 13.07 11.80 18.45
C SER A 33 12.56 13.01 19.22
N GLY A 34 11.34 13.46 18.91
CA GLY A 34 10.66 14.50 19.68
C GLY A 34 9.30 14.07 20.18
N ALA A 35 8.89 14.64 21.32
CA ALA A 35 7.58 14.42 21.92
C ALA A 35 7.18 15.62 22.78
N GLU A 36 5.99 16.16 22.55
CA GLU A 36 5.44 17.29 23.28
C GLU A 36 3.97 17.10 23.60
N ILE A 37 3.51 17.71 24.70
CA ILE A 37 2.11 17.75 25.10
C ILE A 37 1.67 19.20 25.26
N TYR A 38 0.55 19.55 24.64
CA TYR A 38 -0.08 20.86 24.68
C TYR A 38 -1.37 20.80 25.48
N VAL A 39 -1.71 21.91 26.12
CA VAL A 39 -3.01 22.10 26.77
C VAL A 39 -3.96 22.69 25.73
N GLY A 40 -4.98 21.94 25.39
CA GLY A 40 -6.07 22.37 24.51
C GLY A 40 -7.25 22.94 25.29
N GLY A 41 -8.31 23.30 24.56
CA GLY A 41 -9.56 23.75 25.15
C GLY A 41 -10.36 22.61 25.80
N ASP A 42 -11.37 22.95 26.57
CA ASP A 42 -12.37 22.01 27.17
C ASP A 42 -11.76 20.81 27.91
N GLY A 43 -10.57 20.98 28.50
CA GLY A 43 -9.88 19.96 29.25
C GLY A 43 -9.18 18.89 28.40
N TYR A 44 -9.09 19.10 27.11
CA TYR A 44 -8.28 18.24 26.24
C TYR A 44 -6.79 18.54 26.35
N ARG A 45 -5.99 17.50 26.23
CA ARG A 45 -4.55 17.56 26.02
C ARG A 45 -4.22 16.99 24.64
N VAL A 46 -3.33 17.65 23.91
CA VAL A 46 -2.87 17.21 22.60
C VAL A 46 -1.42 16.78 22.73
N GLY A 47 -1.12 15.53 22.42
CA GLY A 47 0.24 14.99 22.44
C GLY A 47 0.70 14.65 21.03
N PHE A 48 1.86 15.18 20.61
CA PHE A 48 2.49 14.86 19.33
C PHE A 48 3.89 14.29 19.55
N ALA A 49 4.23 13.23 18.81
CA ALA A 49 5.58 12.67 18.83
C ALA A 49 6.01 12.16 17.45
N GLN A 50 7.33 12.18 17.21
CA GLN A 50 7.92 11.73 15.97
C GLN A 50 9.22 10.98 16.21
N ARG A 51 9.47 9.93 15.40
CA ARG A 51 10.76 9.32 15.12
C ARG A 51 11.23 9.76 13.74
N ARG A 52 12.40 10.39 13.64
CA ARG A 52 12.92 10.99 12.40
C ARG A 52 13.98 10.11 11.75
N LEU A 53 13.82 9.88 10.46
CA LEU A 53 14.89 9.50 9.54
C LEU A 53 15.26 10.76 8.74
N SER A 54 16.44 11.31 9.00
CA SER A 54 16.90 12.55 8.37
C SER A 54 17.30 12.29 6.91
N ILE A 55 16.60 12.90 5.97
CA ILE A 55 16.82 12.77 4.52
C ILE A 55 17.00 14.15 3.89
N MET A 56 16.10 15.09 4.24
CA MET A 56 16.19 16.50 3.88
C MET A 56 16.52 17.30 5.14
N ASP A 57 17.49 18.22 5.03
CA ASP A 57 18.00 19.03 6.13
C ASP A 57 18.49 18.16 7.31
N LEU A 58 19.75 17.75 7.27
CA LEU A 58 20.35 16.87 8.30
C LEU A 58 20.61 17.59 9.64
N SER A 59 20.31 18.89 9.72
CA SER A 59 20.49 19.69 10.92
C SER A 59 19.36 19.48 11.95
N GLU A 60 19.55 20.04 13.15
CA GLU A 60 18.52 20.06 14.20
C GLU A 60 17.29 20.90 13.83
N LEU A 61 17.38 21.77 12.81
CA LEU A 61 16.23 22.58 12.34
C LEU A 61 15.08 21.74 11.74
N GLY A 62 15.36 20.49 11.38
CA GLY A 62 14.33 19.53 10.97
C GLY A 62 13.69 18.75 12.12
N HIS A 63 13.97 19.08 13.40
CA HIS A 63 13.34 18.45 14.57
C HIS A 63 11.82 18.63 14.60
N GLN A 64 11.10 17.64 15.11
CA GLN A 64 9.64 17.67 15.23
C GLN A 64 9.22 17.13 16.62
N PRO A 65 8.11 17.66 17.20
CA PRO A 65 7.13 18.57 16.62
C PRO A 65 7.70 19.91 16.19
N MET A 66 7.40 20.35 14.96
CA MET A 66 7.83 21.64 14.44
C MET A 66 6.74 22.70 14.65
N HIS A 67 7.15 23.93 14.98
CA HIS A 67 6.22 25.02 15.29
C HIS A 67 6.29 26.15 14.26
N SER A 68 5.16 26.87 14.14
CA SER A 68 5.08 28.04 13.26
C SER A 68 5.90 29.22 13.80
N GLU A 69 6.53 29.95 12.86
CA GLU A 69 7.02 31.32 13.10
C GLU A 69 5.86 32.32 12.95
N ALA A 70 6.09 33.57 13.42
CA ALA A 70 5.15 34.65 13.19
C ALA A 70 5.14 35.07 11.72
N ALA A 71 4.02 34.93 11.05
CA ALA A 71 3.86 35.26 9.63
C ALA A 71 2.38 35.48 9.25
N PHE A 72 2.14 36.16 8.15
CA PHE A 72 0.80 36.40 7.58
C PHE A 72 -0.21 37.00 8.59
N GLY A 73 0.27 37.82 9.54
CA GLY A 73 -0.55 38.41 10.61
C GLY A 73 -0.90 37.45 11.75
N VAL A 74 -0.28 36.28 11.80
CA VAL A 74 -0.47 35.26 12.82
C VAL A 74 0.76 35.19 13.73
N ALA A 75 0.55 35.07 15.05
CA ALA A 75 1.63 34.93 16.03
C ALA A 75 2.38 33.58 15.83
N GLY A 76 3.65 33.56 16.20
CA GLY A 76 4.44 32.33 16.20
C GLY A 76 3.94 31.29 17.21
N GLN A 77 4.35 30.04 17.02
CA GLN A 77 4.05 28.88 17.87
C GLN A 77 2.55 28.54 18.03
N CYS A 78 1.69 29.06 17.11
CA CYS A 78 0.26 28.76 17.15
C CYS A 78 -0.12 27.49 16.38
N VAL A 79 0.74 27.00 15.49
CA VAL A 79 0.57 25.75 14.75
C VAL A 79 1.74 24.82 15.07
N SER A 80 1.44 23.55 15.33
CA SER A 80 2.43 22.49 15.54
C SER A 80 2.18 21.35 14.57
N VAL A 81 3.24 20.76 14.00
CA VAL A 81 3.15 19.68 13.01
C VAL A 81 4.09 18.54 13.36
N VAL A 82 3.61 17.31 13.22
CA VAL A 82 4.44 16.11 13.01
C VAL A 82 4.11 15.48 11.67
N PHE A 83 5.15 15.07 10.97
CA PHE A 83 5.09 14.70 9.57
C PHE A 83 5.92 13.46 9.28
N ASN A 84 5.35 12.52 8.54
CA ASN A 84 6.02 11.36 7.97
C ASN A 84 5.83 11.40 6.46
N GLY A 85 6.86 11.79 5.72
CA GLY A 85 6.74 11.87 4.26
C GLY A 85 7.79 12.77 3.61
N GLU A 86 7.48 13.18 2.38
CA GLU A 86 8.23 14.12 1.54
C GLU A 86 7.27 14.96 0.70
N ILE A 87 7.46 16.28 0.66
CA ILE A 87 6.76 17.21 -0.23
C ILE A 87 7.69 17.57 -1.39
N TYR A 88 7.55 16.89 -2.51
CA TYR A 88 8.49 16.99 -3.64
C TYR A 88 8.52 18.36 -4.32
N ASN A 89 7.41 19.11 -4.29
CA ASN A 89 7.34 20.48 -4.83
C ASN A 89 7.57 21.55 -3.77
N PHE A 90 8.23 21.22 -2.64
CA PHE A 90 8.50 22.17 -1.55
C PHE A 90 9.24 23.43 -2.02
N GLY A 91 10.18 23.30 -2.96
CA GLY A 91 10.94 24.42 -3.51
C GLY A 91 10.08 25.42 -4.30
N GLU A 92 9.04 24.95 -5.00
CA GLU A 92 8.07 25.78 -5.69
C GLU A 92 7.14 26.48 -4.69
N LEU A 93 6.62 25.73 -3.72
CA LEU A 93 5.78 26.26 -2.65
C LEU A 93 6.54 27.31 -1.81
N LYS A 94 7.81 27.08 -1.53
CA LYS A 94 8.66 28.04 -0.77
C LYS A 94 8.78 29.39 -1.48
N LYS A 95 8.81 29.41 -2.82
CA LYS A 95 8.79 30.65 -3.62
C LYS A 95 7.47 31.38 -3.49
N GLU A 96 6.33 30.68 -3.53
CA GLU A 96 4.99 31.27 -3.33
C GLU A 96 4.78 31.78 -1.89
N LEU A 97 5.54 31.25 -0.94
CA LEU A 97 5.49 31.52 0.50
C LEU A 97 6.65 32.41 0.98
N SER A 98 7.25 33.22 0.09
CA SER A 98 8.45 34.02 0.35
C SER A 98 8.34 34.98 1.54
N ASP A 99 7.09 35.36 1.91
CA ASP A 99 6.83 36.21 3.08
C ASP A 99 6.92 35.46 4.43
N TYR A 100 7.06 34.14 4.41
CA TYR A 100 7.29 33.35 5.62
C TYR A 100 8.79 33.33 5.96
N PRO A 101 9.19 33.55 7.24
CA PRO A 101 10.58 33.60 7.64
C PRO A 101 11.18 32.18 7.82
N PHE A 102 11.39 31.48 6.70
CA PHE A 102 11.97 30.13 6.73
C PHE A 102 13.31 30.08 7.44
N LYS A 103 13.48 29.11 8.36
CA LYS A 103 14.73 28.86 9.10
C LYS A 103 15.45 27.61 8.63
N SER A 104 14.70 26.64 8.08
CA SER A 104 15.23 25.35 7.64
C SER A 104 15.16 25.17 6.13
N ASN A 105 15.84 24.14 5.64
CA ASN A 105 15.66 23.62 4.29
C ASN A 105 14.71 22.42 4.25
N CYS A 106 14.03 22.14 5.37
CA CYS A 106 13.11 21.05 5.51
C CYS A 106 11.76 21.35 4.83
N ASP A 107 11.18 20.37 4.20
CA ASP A 107 9.84 20.44 3.59
C ASP A 107 8.74 20.53 4.65
N THR A 108 8.97 20.06 5.88
CA THR A 108 8.04 20.18 7.01
C THR A 108 7.68 21.65 7.32
N GLU A 109 8.64 22.55 7.25
CA GLU A 109 8.39 23.98 7.49
C GLU A 109 7.48 24.60 6.41
N VAL A 110 7.58 24.09 5.17
CA VAL A 110 6.70 24.50 4.07
C VAL A 110 5.24 24.10 4.34
N ILE A 111 4.98 22.97 4.98
CA ILE A 111 3.62 22.55 5.38
C ILE A 111 3.02 23.60 6.33
N ILE A 112 3.79 24.02 7.33
CA ILE A 112 3.36 25.04 8.31
C ILE A 112 3.05 26.38 7.63
N ALA A 113 3.99 26.86 6.82
CA ALA A 113 3.84 28.12 6.10
C ALA A 113 2.62 28.11 5.15
N ALA A 114 2.42 27.01 4.44
CA ALA A 114 1.28 26.79 3.56
C ALA A 114 -0.05 26.78 4.32
N TYR A 115 -0.09 26.11 5.47
CA TYR A 115 -1.29 26.09 6.32
C TYR A 115 -1.62 27.46 6.88
N LEU A 116 -0.64 28.22 7.34
CA LEU A 116 -0.87 29.59 7.82
C LEU A 116 -1.45 30.51 6.74
N LYS A 117 -1.02 30.35 5.48
CA LYS A 117 -1.46 31.18 4.36
C LYS A 117 -2.79 30.74 3.77
N TRP A 118 -3.02 29.43 3.60
CA TRP A 118 -4.15 28.88 2.84
C TRP A 118 -5.10 27.99 3.66
N GLY A 119 -4.84 27.83 4.97
CA GLY A 119 -5.60 26.89 5.80
C GLY A 119 -5.40 25.44 5.33
N ILE A 120 -6.34 24.56 5.70
CA ILE A 120 -6.24 23.12 5.37
C ILE A 120 -6.28 22.84 3.86
N SER A 121 -6.79 23.75 3.02
CA SER A 121 -6.77 23.58 1.56
C SER A 121 -5.36 23.62 0.95
N CYS A 122 -4.33 23.97 1.73
CA CYS A 122 -2.93 23.90 1.30
C CYS A 122 -2.52 22.48 0.81
N ILE A 123 -3.18 21.43 1.30
CA ILE A 123 -2.91 20.04 0.90
C ILE A 123 -3.16 19.77 -0.60
N ASP A 124 -4.08 20.51 -1.23
CA ASP A 124 -4.36 20.39 -2.67
C ASP A 124 -3.15 20.79 -3.52
N ARG A 125 -2.31 21.72 -3.01
CA ARG A 125 -1.12 22.24 -3.68
C ARG A 125 0.11 21.37 -3.51
N MET A 126 0.13 20.50 -2.49
CA MET A 126 1.26 19.64 -2.18
C MET A 126 1.33 18.46 -3.15
N ASN A 127 2.50 18.23 -3.75
CA ASN A 127 2.82 17.02 -4.49
C ASN A 127 3.83 16.21 -3.66
N GLY A 128 3.38 15.08 -3.10
CA GLY A 128 4.21 14.34 -2.14
C GLY A 128 3.61 13.00 -1.73
N MET A 129 4.29 12.37 -0.81
CA MET A 129 3.85 11.22 -0.05
C MET A 129 3.87 11.59 1.43
N PHE A 130 2.76 11.48 2.13
CA PHE A 130 2.68 12.01 3.49
C PHE A 130 1.58 11.43 4.37
N ALA A 131 1.91 11.38 5.66
CA ALA A 131 0.97 11.39 6.78
C ALA A 131 1.33 12.59 7.66
N ILE A 132 0.38 13.49 7.87
CA ILE A 132 0.55 14.74 8.62
C ILE A 132 -0.41 14.71 9.80
N ALA A 133 0.07 15.10 10.99
CA ALA A 133 -0.78 15.55 12.08
C ALA A 133 -0.43 17.00 12.39
N LEU A 134 -1.45 17.87 12.35
CA LEU A 134 -1.34 19.31 12.55
C LEU A 134 -2.28 19.75 13.67
N TYR A 135 -1.79 20.52 14.61
CA TYR A 135 -2.57 21.15 15.67
C TYR A 135 -2.54 22.68 15.54
N ASP A 136 -3.72 23.27 15.35
CA ASP A 136 -3.91 24.72 15.35
C ASP A 136 -4.49 25.16 16.70
N ARG A 137 -3.66 25.80 17.52
CA ARG A 137 -4.06 26.29 18.85
C ARG A 137 -5.06 27.44 18.80
N ARG A 138 -5.19 28.14 17.66
CA ARG A 138 -6.12 29.27 17.50
C ARG A 138 -7.57 28.83 17.48
N SER A 139 -7.82 27.69 16.83
CA SER A 139 -9.14 27.08 16.69
C SER A 139 -9.31 25.81 17.54
N ASP A 140 -8.26 25.38 18.24
CA ASP A 140 -8.20 24.12 18.99
C ASP A 140 -8.56 22.89 18.12
N GLU A 141 -8.06 22.87 16.89
CA GLU A 141 -8.34 21.84 15.92
C GLU A 141 -7.11 20.97 15.65
N VAL A 142 -7.32 19.66 15.61
CA VAL A 142 -6.30 18.70 15.15
C VAL A 142 -6.74 18.13 13.80
N PHE A 143 -5.84 18.18 12.83
CA PHE A 143 -6.03 17.60 11.52
C PHE A 143 -5.09 16.41 11.34
N LEU A 144 -5.64 15.27 10.90
CA LEU A 144 -4.87 14.16 10.35
C LEU A 144 -5.08 14.14 8.84
N VAL A 145 -3.99 14.07 8.08
CA VAL A 145 -4.04 14.09 6.62
C VAL A 145 -3.22 12.95 6.05
N ARG A 146 -3.75 12.24 5.06
CA ARG A 146 -3.05 11.18 4.35
C ARG A 146 -2.91 11.52 2.88
N ASP A 147 -1.77 11.21 2.26
CA ASP A 147 -1.52 11.50 0.85
C ASP A 147 -2.53 10.83 -0.10
N ARG A 148 -2.56 11.33 -1.35
CA ARG A 148 -3.57 10.99 -2.38
C ARG A 148 -3.79 9.50 -2.59
N ILE A 149 -2.70 8.73 -2.59
CA ILE A 149 -2.75 7.29 -2.89
C ILE A 149 -2.43 6.43 -1.65
N GLY A 150 -2.24 7.06 -0.46
CA GLY A 150 -1.99 6.37 0.78
C GLY A 150 -0.61 5.71 0.88
N LYS A 151 0.43 6.33 0.30
CA LYS A 151 1.82 5.85 0.41
C LYS A 151 2.30 5.79 1.84
N LYS A 152 1.93 6.78 2.66
CA LYS A 152 2.28 6.79 4.07
C LYS A 152 1.12 6.26 4.90
N PRO A 153 1.38 5.31 5.81
CA PRO A 153 0.35 4.74 6.67
C PRO A 153 -0.06 5.75 7.75
N LEU A 154 -1.35 5.73 8.10
CA LEU A 154 -1.90 6.50 9.21
C LEU A 154 -3.11 5.79 9.79
N TYR A 155 -2.95 5.27 11.01
CA TYR A 155 -3.99 4.64 11.82
C TYR A 155 -4.55 5.62 12.83
N TYR A 156 -5.81 5.45 13.20
CA TYR A 156 -6.41 6.18 14.29
C TYR A 156 -7.43 5.33 15.06
N TRP A 157 -7.54 5.61 16.34
CA TRP A 157 -8.49 5.01 17.29
C TRP A 157 -9.32 6.10 17.93
N ILE A 158 -10.64 5.93 17.95
CA ILE A 158 -11.59 6.86 18.55
C ILE A 158 -12.40 6.10 19.59
N GLU A 159 -12.33 6.55 20.84
CA GLU A 159 -13.12 6.01 21.93
C GLU A 159 -13.44 7.11 22.96
N GLY A 160 -14.70 7.19 23.40
CA GLY A 160 -15.12 8.12 24.45
C GLY A 160 -14.83 9.60 24.16
N GLY A 161 -14.84 10.02 22.88
CA GLY A 161 -14.52 11.38 22.47
C GLY A 161 -13.02 11.71 22.49
N ASN A 162 -12.16 10.71 22.60
CA ASN A 162 -10.70 10.84 22.47
C ASN A 162 -10.25 10.32 21.11
N LEU A 163 -9.12 10.83 20.63
CA LEU A 163 -8.44 10.40 19.41
C LEU A 163 -7.01 9.99 19.73
N VAL A 164 -6.58 8.82 19.26
CA VAL A 164 -5.18 8.39 19.25
C VAL A 164 -4.80 8.05 17.81
N PHE A 165 -3.59 8.40 17.38
CA PHE A 165 -3.14 8.12 16.02
C PHE A 165 -1.69 7.65 15.98
N GLY A 166 -1.32 7.00 14.86
CA GLY A 166 0.05 6.56 14.63
C GLY A 166 0.28 6.07 13.20
N SER A 167 1.53 6.15 12.76
CA SER A 167 1.96 5.57 11.48
C SER A 167 1.82 4.04 11.46
N GLU A 168 1.82 3.41 12.62
CA GLU A 168 1.70 1.96 12.83
C GLU A 168 0.69 1.68 13.94
N LEU A 169 0.26 0.40 14.08
CA LEU A 169 -0.62 0.00 15.19
C LEU A 169 0.11 -0.07 16.55
N LYS A 170 1.43 -0.31 16.54
CA LYS A 170 2.22 -0.43 17.78
C LYS A 170 2.08 0.78 18.71
N PRO A 171 2.16 2.04 18.24
CA PRO A 171 1.88 3.21 19.07
C PRO A 171 0.50 3.19 19.72
N LEU A 172 -0.54 2.77 18.97
CA LEU A 172 -1.90 2.68 19.49
C LEU A 172 -1.99 1.59 20.56
N MET A 173 -1.41 0.41 20.31
CA MET A 173 -1.36 -0.71 21.26
C MET A 173 -0.58 -0.37 22.54
N ALA A 174 0.38 0.54 22.47
CA ALA A 174 1.14 1.03 23.62
C ALA A 174 0.42 2.16 24.39
N CYS A 175 -0.65 2.74 23.83
CA CYS A 175 -1.42 3.78 24.49
C CYS A 175 -2.20 3.18 25.68
N PRO A 176 -2.17 3.83 26.87
CA PRO A 176 -2.97 3.38 28.00
C PRO A 176 -4.46 3.25 27.66
N GLY A 177 -5.06 2.14 28.06
CA GLY A 177 -6.48 1.87 27.84
C GLY A 177 -6.82 1.22 26.50
N PHE A 178 -5.85 1.00 25.62
CA PHE A 178 -6.09 0.34 24.34
C PHE A 178 -6.56 -1.11 24.51
N ARG A 179 -7.61 -1.50 23.78
CA ARG A 179 -8.18 -2.86 23.80
C ARG A 179 -7.88 -3.60 22.51
N LYS A 180 -7.27 -4.77 22.62
CA LYS A 180 -6.91 -5.63 21.49
C LYS A 180 -8.08 -6.56 21.07
N GLU A 181 -9.27 -6.00 20.83
CA GLU A 181 -10.44 -6.77 20.39
C GLU A 181 -10.41 -6.96 18.87
N ILE A 182 -10.36 -8.24 18.43
CA ILE A 182 -10.22 -8.60 17.01
C ILE A 182 -11.57 -8.54 16.29
N ARG A 183 -11.60 -7.93 15.11
CA ARG A 183 -12.75 -7.92 14.20
C ARG A 183 -12.78 -9.19 13.36
N ARG A 184 -13.81 -10.03 13.56
CA ARG A 184 -13.99 -11.31 12.85
C ARG A 184 -14.29 -11.13 11.36
N ASP A 185 -15.06 -10.11 10.99
CA ASP A 185 -15.38 -9.77 9.61
C ASP A 185 -14.12 -9.37 8.81
N VAL A 186 -13.24 -8.56 9.44
CA VAL A 186 -11.97 -8.15 8.85
C VAL A 186 -11.01 -9.33 8.74
N LEU A 187 -10.94 -10.18 9.76
CA LEU A 187 -10.11 -11.39 9.73
C LEU A 187 -10.54 -12.34 8.61
N ALA A 188 -11.84 -12.59 8.45
CA ALA A 188 -12.32 -13.45 7.38
C ALA A 188 -12.00 -12.86 5.98
N ARG A 189 -12.10 -11.52 5.82
CA ARG A 189 -11.69 -10.84 4.60
C ARG A 189 -10.19 -10.95 4.36
N PHE A 190 -9.37 -10.78 5.39
CA PHE A 190 -7.93 -10.95 5.32
C PHE A 190 -7.53 -12.36 4.84
N LEU A 191 -8.13 -13.42 5.37
CA LEU A 191 -7.87 -14.80 4.92
C LEU A 191 -8.08 -14.97 3.42
N TYR A 192 -9.04 -14.24 2.85
CA TYR A 192 -9.33 -14.25 1.43
C TYR A 192 -8.40 -13.32 0.62
N GLN A 193 -8.19 -12.07 1.09
CA GLN A 193 -7.48 -11.02 0.34
C GLN A 193 -5.98 -10.99 0.60
N GLN A 194 -5.51 -11.48 1.75
CA GLN A 194 -4.14 -11.48 2.24
C GLN A 194 -3.66 -10.12 2.81
N TYR A 195 -4.50 -9.10 2.83
CA TYR A 195 -4.25 -7.77 3.40
C TYR A 195 -5.56 -7.15 3.90
N ILE A 196 -5.43 -6.06 4.65
CA ILE A 196 -6.59 -5.34 5.22
C ILE A 196 -6.65 -3.94 4.61
N ASN A 197 -7.75 -3.62 3.91
CA ASN A 197 -7.94 -2.32 3.28
C ASN A 197 -8.37 -1.23 4.26
N ALA A 198 -8.03 0.02 3.93
CA ALA A 198 -8.70 1.17 4.52
C ALA A 198 -10.21 1.18 4.16
N PRO A 199 -11.10 1.62 5.08
CA PRO A 199 -10.76 2.18 6.39
C PRO A 199 -10.55 1.13 7.49
N ASP A 200 -10.68 -0.18 7.19
CA ASP A 200 -10.66 -1.24 8.20
C ASP A 200 -9.27 -1.44 8.83
N SER A 201 -9.28 -1.90 10.06
CA SER A 201 -8.15 -2.46 10.79
C SER A 201 -8.56 -3.75 11.48
N ILE A 202 -7.58 -4.56 11.87
CA ILE A 202 -7.82 -5.84 12.58
C ILE A 202 -8.50 -5.62 13.95
N PHE A 203 -8.32 -4.46 14.58
CA PHE A 203 -8.90 -4.14 15.87
C PHE A 203 -10.21 -3.36 15.73
N LYS A 204 -11.11 -3.60 16.68
CA LYS A 204 -12.36 -2.85 16.82
C LYS A 204 -12.08 -1.38 17.18
N ASP A 205 -12.90 -0.47 16.63
CA ASP A 205 -12.81 0.98 16.81
C ASP A 205 -11.48 1.62 16.36
N VAL A 206 -10.62 0.83 15.70
CA VAL A 206 -9.40 1.30 15.04
C VAL A 206 -9.60 1.33 13.53
N TYR A 207 -9.12 2.39 12.91
CA TYR A 207 -9.29 2.63 11.48
C TYR A 207 -7.99 3.10 10.82
N LYS A 208 -7.88 2.88 9.53
CA LYS A 208 -6.90 3.54 8.66
C LYS A 208 -7.53 4.79 8.06
N LEU A 209 -6.86 5.93 8.11
CA LEU A 209 -7.31 7.07 7.33
C LEU A 209 -7.18 6.72 5.84
N GLU A 210 -8.29 6.91 5.10
CA GLU A 210 -8.33 6.55 3.68
C GLU A 210 -7.35 7.40 2.84
N PRO A 211 -6.84 6.87 1.69
CA PRO A 211 -6.07 7.65 0.73
C PRO A 211 -6.80 8.95 0.33
N GLY A 212 -6.06 10.06 0.24
CA GLY A 212 -6.63 11.38 -0.03
C GLY A 212 -7.55 11.90 1.07
N GLY A 213 -7.50 11.32 2.26
CA GLY A 213 -8.40 11.64 3.39
C GLY A 213 -7.86 12.72 4.31
N VAL A 214 -8.80 13.46 4.88
CA VAL A 214 -8.59 14.38 6.00
C VAL A 214 -9.55 14.01 7.13
N LEU A 215 -9.04 13.95 8.34
CA LEU A 215 -9.81 13.87 9.57
C LEU A 215 -9.56 15.16 10.38
N ARG A 216 -10.62 15.88 10.73
CA ARG A 216 -10.59 16.99 11.68
C ARG A 216 -11.17 16.52 12.99
N PHE A 217 -10.46 16.77 14.07
CA PHE A 217 -10.93 16.59 15.43
C PHE A 217 -11.06 17.96 16.12
N HIS A 218 -12.20 18.22 16.73
CA HIS A 218 -12.47 19.42 17.50
C HIS A 218 -13.45 19.10 18.62
N GLN A 219 -13.04 19.27 19.88
CA GLN A 219 -13.90 19.12 21.08
C GLN A 219 -14.69 17.80 21.14
N GLY A 220 -14.07 16.67 20.74
CA GLY A 220 -14.72 15.35 20.71
C GLY A 220 -15.49 15.05 19.43
N GLU A 221 -15.68 16.03 18.56
CA GLU A 221 -16.30 15.84 17.26
C GLU A 221 -15.26 15.46 16.20
N VAL A 222 -15.61 14.49 15.35
CA VAL A 222 -14.78 14.04 14.24
C VAL A 222 -15.50 14.29 12.93
N LYS A 223 -14.84 15.04 12.04
CA LYS A 223 -15.29 15.22 10.65
C LYS A 223 -14.26 14.66 9.71
N LYS A 224 -14.71 13.87 8.71
CA LYS A 224 -13.86 13.26 7.69
C LYS A 224 -14.32 13.66 6.30
N TRP A 225 -13.37 13.87 5.38
CA TRP A 225 -13.64 14.07 3.95
C TRP A 225 -12.43 13.65 3.13
N LYS A 226 -12.64 13.44 1.81
CA LYS A 226 -11.55 13.24 0.85
C LYS A 226 -11.27 14.57 0.12
N TYR A 227 -10.03 15.06 0.18
CA TYR A 227 -9.58 16.18 -0.64
C TYR A 227 -9.23 15.71 -2.07
N TRP A 228 -8.84 14.45 -2.21
CA TRP A 228 -8.59 13.79 -3.48
C TRP A 228 -9.29 12.43 -3.51
N ASP A 229 -10.02 12.13 -4.58
CA ASP A 229 -10.78 10.89 -4.72
C ASP A 229 -10.59 10.36 -6.13
N ILE A 230 -10.23 9.08 -6.24
CA ILE A 230 -9.78 8.47 -7.48
C ILE A 230 -10.89 8.46 -8.55
N GLY A 231 -12.11 8.15 -8.15
CA GLY A 231 -13.27 8.11 -9.06
C GLY A 231 -13.62 9.50 -9.59
N ARG A 232 -13.69 10.51 -8.71
CA ARG A 232 -13.94 11.90 -9.09
C ARG A 232 -12.86 12.45 -10.01
N VAL A 233 -11.59 12.18 -9.69
CA VAL A 233 -10.46 12.65 -10.52
C VAL A 233 -10.45 11.94 -11.86
N TYR A 234 -10.68 10.62 -11.90
CA TYR A 234 -10.81 9.88 -13.15
C TYR A 234 -11.84 10.51 -14.08
N HIS A 235 -13.08 10.73 -13.61
CA HIS A 235 -14.15 11.33 -14.44
C HIS A 235 -13.80 12.73 -14.92
N ARG A 236 -13.25 13.58 -14.04
CA ARG A 236 -12.81 14.94 -14.43
C ARG A 236 -11.73 14.89 -15.52
N MET A 237 -10.80 13.97 -15.45
CA MET A 237 -9.71 13.85 -16.43
C MET A 237 -10.20 13.29 -17.78
N GLN A 238 -11.24 12.46 -17.77
CA GLN A 238 -11.90 11.96 -18.99
C GLN A 238 -12.65 13.04 -19.78
N GLU A 239 -12.91 14.20 -19.21
CA GLU A 239 -13.51 15.36 -19.94
C GLU A 239 -12.53 15.95 -20.97
N ARG A 240 -11.22 15.69 -20.84
CA ARG A 240 -10.17 16.21 -21.71
C ARG A 240 -9.20 15.10 -22.11
N PRO A 241 -9.66 14.09 -22.87
CA PRO A 241 -8.81 12.99 -23.31
C PRO A 241 -7.71 13.50 -24.25
N VAL A 242 -6.61 12.76 -24.29
CA VAL A 242 -5.56 12.96 -25.32
C VAL A 242 -5.89 12.05 -26.50
N GLU A 243 -5.85 12.58 -27.73
CA GLU A 243 -6.28 11.81 -28.91
C GLU A 243 -5.11 11.21 -29.70
N ASP A 244 -3.95 11.84 -29.66
CA ASP A 244 -2.76 11.39 -30.39
C ASP A 244 -1.81 10.59 -29.46
N PHE A 245 -1.33 9.46 -29.95
CA PHE A 245 -0.46 8.56 -29.17
C PHE A 245 0.95 9.11 -28.98
N ASP A 246 1.53 9.75 -30.01
CA ASP A 246 2.91 10.25 -29.95
C ASP A 246 2.96 11.54 -29.12
N GLU A 247 1.95 12.39 -29.19
CA GLU A 247 1.77 13.52 -28.27
C GLU A 247 1.66 13.02 -26.82
N ALA A 248 0.79 12.04 -26.59
CA ALA A 248 0.60 11.43 -25.26
C ALA A 248 1.89 10.83 -24.71
N LYS A 249 2.67 10.14 -25.56
CA LYS A 249 3.97 9.60 -25.21
C LYS A 249 4.96 10.69 -24.81
N GLY A 250 5.03 11.77 -25.59
CA GLY A 250 5.92 12.91 -25.33
C GLY A 250 5.59 13.61 -24.01
N GLU A 251 4.31 13.92 -23.76
CA GLU A 251 3.85 14.54 -22.51
C GLU A 251 4.11 13.63 -21.29
N LEU A 252 3.74 12.36 -21.39
CA LEU A 252 3.96 11.40 -20.29
C LEU A 252 5.45 11.22 -19.96
N LYS A 253 6.30 11.14 -20.99
CA LYS A 253 7.77 11.08 -20.83
C LYS A 253 8.28 12.31 -20.10
N GLY A 254 7.79 13.50 -20.45
CA GLY A 254 8.15 14.76 -19.77
C GLY A 254 7.70 14.76 -18.29
N LEU A 255 6.49 14.27 -18.00
CA LEU A 255 5.98 14.13 -16.63
C LEU A 255 6.82 13.16 -15.80
N LEU A 256 7.15 11.99 -16.34
CA LEU A 256 8.00 10.99 -15.67
C LEU A 256 9.41 11.53 -15.38
N LYS A 257 10.00 12.28 -16.31
CA LYS A 257 11.30 12.94 -16.08
C LYS A 257 11.25 13.91 -14.91
N ARG A 258 10.24 14.78 -14.85
CA ARG A 258 10.05 15.69 -13.71
C ARG A 258 9.79 14.96 -12.41
N ALA A 259 8.98 13.90 -12.45
CA ALA A 259 8.67 13.07 -11.30
C ALA A 259 9.90 12.37 -10.73
N VAL A 260 10.77 11.82 -11.58
CA VAL A 260 12.04 11.22 -11.15
C VAL A 260 12.97 12.28 -10.59
N ALA A 261 13.19 13.38 -11.31
CA ALA A 261 14.10 14.45 -10.89
C ALA A 261 13.74 15.01 -9.51
N SER A 262 12.44 15.26 -9.25
CA SER A 262 11.99 15.76 -7.93
C SER A 262 12.20 14.73 -6.81
N ARG A 263 12.18 13.44 -7.11
CA ARG A 263 12.39 12.36 -6.14
C ARG A 263 13.86 11.99 -5.94
N MET A 264 14.75 12.54 -6.75
CA MET A 264 16.20 12.44 -6.55
C MET A 264 16.76 13.49 -5.59
N ILE A 265 15.96 14.49 -5.19
CA ILE A 265 16.39 15.51 -4.22
C ILE A 265 16.49 14.85 -2.84
N ALA A 266 17.71 14.77 -2.30
CA ALA A 266 18.01 14.23 -0.98
C ALA A 266 19.41 14.69 -0.55
N ASP A 267 19.59 14.91 0.76
CA ASP A 267 20.90 15.23 1.37
C ASP A 267 21.65 13.94 1.81
N VAL A 268 21.16 12.79 1.41
CA VAL A 268 21.70 11.45 1.70
C VAL A 268 21.86 10.63 0.41
N PRO A 269 22.69 9.57 0.40
CA PRO A 269 22.85 8.71 -0.75
C PRO A 269 21.51 8.09 -1.22
N LEU A 270 21.32 8.11 -2.55
CA LEU A 270 20.13 7.59 -3.22
C LEU A 270 20.50 6.51 -4.24
N GLY A 271 19.58 5.56 -4.46
CA GLY A 271 19.67 4.50 -5.46
C GLY A 271 18.32 4.13 -6.06
N SER A 272 18.25 3.00 -6.74
CA SER A 272 17.04 2.48 -7.38
C SER A 272 16.93 0.96 -7.24
N PHE A 273 15.75 0.45 -6.95
CA PHE A 273 15.46 -0.98 -7.08
C PHE A 273 15.34 -1.33 -8.57
N LEU A 274 16.07 -2.33 -9.00
CA LEU A 274 16.10 -2.76 -10.40
C LEU A 274 15.78 -4.25 -10.51
N SER A 275 14.61 -4.58 -11.06
CA SER A 275 14.19 -5.97 -11.32
C SER A 275 14.39 -6.39 -12.78
N GLY A 276 14.86 -5.48 -13.64
CA GLY A 276 14.90 -5.69 -15.09
C GLY A 276 13.52 -5.72 -15.75
N GLY A 277 12.44 -5.40 -15.03
CA GLY A 277 11.09 -5.18 -15.58
C GLY A 277 10.93 -3.76 -16.14
N TYR A 278 9.90 -3.54 -16.97
CA TYR A 278 9.67 -2.25 -17.65
C TYR A 278 9.67 -1.05 -16.71
N ASP A 279 8.92 -1.12 -15.60
CA ASP A 279 8.71 0.02 -14.71
C ASP A 279 9.99 0.40 -13.98
N SER A 280 10.65 -0.56 -13.33
CA SER A 280 11.90 -0.31 -12.60
C SER A 280 13.02 0.11 -13.54
N SER A 281 13.12 -0.50 -14.72
CA SER A 281 14.14 -0.17 -15.72
C SER A 281 13.93 1.23 -16.28
N LEU A 282 12.68 1.64 -16.56
CA LEU A 282 12.36 2.99 -17.03
C LEU A 282 12.67 4.04 -15.96
N MET A 283 12.29 3.80 -14.70
CA MET A 283 12.61 4.75 -13.62
C MET A 283 14.11 4.88 -13.41
N THR A 284 14.84 3.77 -13.46
CA THR A 284 16.31 3.75 -13.35
C THR A 284 16.99 4.46 -14.53
N ALA A 285 16.50 4.25 -15.76
CA ALA A 285 17.06 4.90 -16.95
C ALA A 285 16.89 6.42 -16.90
N ILE A 286 15.70 6.90 -16.49
CA ILE A 286 15.47 8.33 -16.31
C ILE A 286 16.31 8.89 -15.15
N ALA A 287 16.49 8.12 -14.06
CA ALA A 287 17.35 8.53 -12.96
C ALA A 287 18.81 8.66 -13.41
N GLN A 288 19.31 7.72 -14.21
CA GLN A 288 20.66 7.78 -14.75
C GLN A 288 20.84 8.95 -15.72
N GLU A 289 19.84 9.27 -16.54
CA GLU A 289 19.86 10.48 -17.41
C GLU A 289 19.98 11.79 -16.58
N ASN A 290 19.42 11.82 -15.36
CA ASN A 290 19.46 12.98 -14.47
C ASN A 290 20.66 12.98 -13.50
N SER A 291 21.54 11.99 -13.55
CA SER A 291 22.69 11.85 -12.66
C SER A 291 24.01 11.97 -13.42
N ALA A 292 24.95 12.76 -12.88
CA ALA A 292 26.30 12.83 -13.41
C ALA A 292 27.14 11.60 -13.03
N GLU A 293 26.78 10.93 -11.93
CA GLU A 293 27.46 9.73 -11.43
C GLU A 293 26.61 8.49 -11.70
N PRO A 294 27.21 7.29 -11.77
CA PRO A 294 26.47 6.05 -11.86
C PRO A 294 25.45 5.90 -10.72
N VAL A 295 24.17 5.76 -11.06
CA VAL A 295 23.11 5.53 -10.07
C VAL A 295 23.31 4.17 -9.44
N LYS A 296 23.27 4.11 -8.09
CA LYS A 296 23.36 2.84 -7.37
C LYS A 296 22.07 2.05 -7.59
N THR A 297 22.18 0.80 -8.07
CA THR A 297 21.04 -0.06 -8.34
C THR A 297 21.14 -1.37 -7.59
N PHE A 298 19.98 -1.91 -7.16
CA PHE A 298 19.93 -3.07 -6.29
C PHE A 298 18.95 -4.12 -6.82
N SER A 299 19.37 -5.38 -6.85
CA SER A 299 18.52 -6.52 -7.13
C SER A 299 18.84 -7.71 -6.22
N ILE A 300 17.89 -8.62 -6.09
CA ILE A 300 18.11 -9.92 -5.46
C ILE A 300 17.83 -11.03 -6.46
N GLY A 301 18.67 -12.06 -6.43
CA GLY A 301 18.51 -13.31 -7.15
C GLY A 301 18.19 -14.46 -6.20
N PHE A 302 17.68 -15.52 -6.77
CA PHE A 302 17.41 -16.77 -6.08
C PHE A 302 18.20 -17.91 -6.74
N GLU A 303 18.67 -18.88 -5.94
CA GLU A 303 19.36 -20.07 -6.48
C GLU A 303 18.45 -20.89 -7.40
N GLU A 304 17.13 -20.87 -7.18
CA GLU A 304 16.17 -21.52 -8.06
C GLU A 304 15.93 -20.64 -9.32
N GLU A 305 16.43 -21.05 -10.47
CA GLU A 305 16.29 -20.36 -11.78
C GLU A 305 14.85 -19.91 -12.09
N ARG A 306 13.85 -20.64 -11.58
CA ARG A 306 12.43 -20.31 -11.80
C ARG A 306 12.03 -18.95 -11.23
N TYR A 307 12.69 -18.51 -10.15
CA TYR A 307 12.40 -17.27 -9.45
C TYR A 307 13.47 -16.19 -9.66
N ASP A 308 14.59 -16.54 -10.31
CA ASP A 308 15.71 -15.63 -10.53
C ASP A 308 15.42 -14.61 -11.64
N GLU A 309 15.42 -13.33 -11.30
CA GLU A 309 15.36 -12.18 -12.20
C GLU A 309 16.67 -11.34 -12.18
N ALA A 310 17.63 -11.66 -11.29
CA ALA A 310 18.86 -10.86 -11.13
C ALA A 310 19.70 -10.78 -12.41
N ALA A 311 19.81 -11.88 -13.16
CA ALA A 311 20.54 -11.88 -14.43
C ALA A 311 20.01 -10.83 -15.43
N TYR A 312 18.72 -10.60 -15.46
CA TYR A 312 18.11 -9.58 -16.33
C TYR A 312 18.32 -8.16 -15.76
N ALA A 313 18.25 -8.00 -14.45
CA ALA A 313 18.56 -6.72 -13.81
C ALA A 313 19.99 -6.31 -14.09
N ARG A 314 20.94 -7.26 -14.01
CA ARG A 314 22.36 -7.04 -14.33
C ARG A 314 22.56 -6.57 -15.78
N GLN A 315 21.93 -7.23 -16.76
CA GLN A 315 22.01 -6.82 -18.17
C GLN A 315 21.55 -5.38 -18.39
N VAL A 316 20.41 -5.01 -17.78
CA VAL A 316 19.89 -3.64 -17.84
C VAL A 316 20.83 -2.66 -17.14
N ALA A 317 21.39 -3.04 -15.98
CA ALA A 317 22.33 -2.21 -15.22
C ALA A 317 23.62 -1.94 -16.01
N GLU A 318 24.20 -2.98 -16.63
CA GLU A 318 25.38 -2.87 -17.50
C GLU A 318 25.10 -1.95 -18.70
N TYR A 319 23.95 -2.12 -19.35
CA TYR A 319 23.55 -1.29 -20.49
C TYR A 319 23.40 0.19 -20.12
N LEU A 320 22.78 0.47 -18.95
CA LEU A 320 22.57 1.83 -18.45
C LEU A 320 23.83 2.44 -17.81
N GLY A 321 24.87 1.65 -17.53
CA GLY A 321 26.09 2.09 -16.86
C GLY A 321 25.88 2.44 -15.38
N THR A 322 24.97 1.74 -14.67
CA THR A 322 24.70 1.96 -13.23
C THR A 322 25.71 1.21 -12.35
N ASP A 323 25.89 1.68 -11.10
CA ASP A 323 26.65 1.01 -10.04
C ASP A 323 25.76 -0.07 -9.41
N HIS A 324 25.78 -1.28 -9.99
CA HIS A 324 24.87 -2.37 -9.64
C HIS A 324 25.38 -3.24 -8.51
N THR A 325 24.51 -3.53 -7.55
CA THR A 325 24.75 -4.47 -6.45
C THR A 325 23.65 -5.54 -6.48
N GLU A 326 24.02 -6.79 -6.53
CA GLU A 326 23.11 -7.92 -6.46
C GLU A 326 23.51 -8.90 -5.35
N ALA A 327 22.52 -9.57 -4.75
CA ALA A 327 22.75 -10.64 -3.79
C ALA A 327 21.87 -11.84 -4.14
N TYR A 328 22.45 -13.03 -4.05
CA TYR A 328 21.74 -14.30 -4.18
C TYR A 328 21.41 -14.83 -2.78
N ILE A 329 20.16 -15.21 -2.60
CA ILE A 329 19.64 -15.59 -1.29
C ILE A 329 19.20 -17.04 -1.30
N ASP A 330 19.67 -17.79 -0.30
CA ASP A 330 19.27 -19.15 -0.05
C ASP A 330 17.92 -19.24 0.71
N GLU A 331 17.30 -20.42 0.72
CA GLU A 331 16.05 -20.64 1.44
C GLU A 331 16.17 -20.33 2.93
N LYS A 332 17.32 -20.57 3.57
CA LYS A 332 17.52 -20.36 5.00
C LYS A 332 17.40 -18.88 5.38
N GLY A 333 18.05 -17.99 4.64
CA GLY A 333 17.95 -16.55 4.86
C GLY A 333 16.51 -16.03 4.71
N MET A 334 15.71 -16.65 3.82
CA MET A 334 14.28 -16.31 3.68
C MET A 334 13.46 -16.73 4.91
N PHE A 335 13.73 -17.90 5.51
CA PHE A 335 12.98 -18.37 6.69
C PHE A 335 13.23 -17.53 7.94
N GLU A 336 14.46 -17.05 8.16
CA GLU A 336 14.77 -16.16 9.27
C GLU A 336 13.95 -14.87 9.22
N LEU A 337 13.59 -14.42 8.01
CA LEU A 337 12.71 -13.26 7.85
C LEU A 337 11.25 -13.57 8.17
N VAL A 338 10.74 -14.78 7.88
CA VAL A 338 9.35 -15.16 8.15
C VAL A 338 8.97 -14.93 9.61
N GLU A 339 9.84 -15.31 10.55
CA GLU A 339 9.62 -15.12 11.98
C GLU A 339 9.63 -13.63 12.40
N SER A 340 10.32 -12.79 11.62
CA SER A 340 10.41 -11.35 11.90
C SER A 340 9.22 -10.54 11.36
N ILE A 341 8.44 -11.10 10.44
CA ILE A 341 7.33 -10.40 9.78
C ILE A 341 6.40 -9.70 10.78
N PRO A 342 5.84 -10.37 11.82
CA PRO A 342 4.89 -9.72 12.73
C PRO A 342 5.46 -8.51 13.46
N LYS A 343 6.76 -8.46 13.70
CA LYS A 343 7.41 -7.34 14.41
C LYS A 343 7.37 -6.04 13.62
N TYR A 344 7.32 -6.12 12.28
CA TYR A 344 7.35 -4.98 11.37
C TYR A 344 6.03 -4.74 10.65
N TYR A 345 5.28 -5.83 10.39
CA TYR A 345 3.89 -5.75 9.97
C TYR A 345 3.02 -5.98 11.20
N ASP A 346 2.69 -4.91 11.89
CA ASP A 346 1.94 -4.91 13.15
C ASP A 346 0.43 -5.14 12.98
N GLU A 347 0.02 -5.45 11.77
CA GLU A 347 -1.29 -5.96 11.36
C GLU A 347 -1.10 -7.22 10.52
N PRO A 348 -2.04 -8.18 10.52
CA PRO A 348 -1.93 -9.36 9.66
C PRO A 348 -1.72 -9.01 8.19
N PHE A 349 -0.66 -9.55 7.59
CA PHE A 349 -0.28 -9.31 6.20
C PHE A 349 0.31 -10.58 5.59
N ALA A 350 -0.17 -10.98 4.40
CA ALA A 350 0.15 -12.27 3.81
C ALA A 350 0.60 -12.24 2.33
N ASP A 351 0.89 -11.05 1.76
CA ASP A 351 1.58 -11.03 0.46
C ASP A 351 3.00 -11.58 0.63
N SER A 352 3.27 -12.72 0.03
CA SER A 352 4.54 -13.43 0.16
C SER A 352 5.73 -12.67 -0.44
N SER A 353 5.48 -11.71 -1.34
CA SER A 353 6.53 -10.87 -1.91
C SER A 353 7.11 -9.84 -0.92
N GLN A 354 6.53 -9.74 0.30
CA GLN A 354 7.14 -8.98 1.40
C GLN A 354 8.56 -9.46 1.74
N ILE A 355 8.82 -10.78 1.64
CA ILE A 355 10.12 -11.39 1.98
C ILE A 355 11.21 -10.89 1.02
N PRO A 356 11.09 -11.06 -0.32
CA PRO A 356 12.06 -10.50 -1.25
C PRO A 356 12.16 -8.96 -1.17
N THR A 357 11.07 -8.25 -0.84
CA THR A 357 11.11 -6.80 -0.66
C THR A 357 11.93 -6.41 0.58
N MET A 358 11.85 -7.17 1.68
CA MET A 358 12.73 -6.98 2.84
C MET A 358 14.19 -7.20 2.49
N LEU A 359 14.50 -8.25 1.73
CA LEU A 359 15.87 -8.60 1.35
C LEU A 359 16.53 -7.54 0.48
N VAL A 360 15.85 -7.08 -0.58
CA VAL A 360 16.39 -6.01 -1.43
C VAL A 360 16.51 -4.68 -0.67
N SER A 361 15.64 -4.45 0.30
CA SER A 361 15.71 -3.25 1.17
C SER A 361 16.91 -3.32 2.12
N ALA A 362 17.21 -4.50 2.68
CA ALA A 362 18.40 -4.72 3.50
C ALA A 362 19.68 -4.43 2.69
N LEU A 363 19.78 -5.05 1.49
CA LEU A 363 20.91 -4.86 0.59
C LEU A 363 21.10 -3.37 0.20
N ALA A 364 20.03 -2.70 -0.17
CA ALA A 364 20.08 -1.29 -0.55
C ALA A 364 20.52 -0.40 0.63
N ARG A 365 20.05 -0.72 1.85
CA ARG A 365 20.37 0.10 3.03
C ARG A 365 21.84 0.12 3.40
N GLU A 366 22.61 -0.87 2.99
CA GLU A 366 24.07 -0.88 3.18
C GLU A 366 24.77 0.28 2.47
N ARG A 367 24.18 0.79 1.37
CA ARG A 367 24.80 1.80 0.51
C ARG A 367 24.01 3.10 0.35
N VAL A 368 22.69 3.07 0.60
CA VAL A 368 21.79 4.21 0.40
C VAL A 368 20.76 4.33 1.52
N THR A 369 20.17 5.51 1.66
CA THR A 369 19.05 5.77 2.59
C THR A 369 17.73 5.97 1.85
N VAL A 370 17.80 6.25 0.54
CA VAL A 370 16.64 6.43 -0.34
C VAL A 370 16.76 5.51 -1.54
N ALA A 371 15.67 4.86 -1.95
CA ALA A 371 15.61 4.05 -3.17
C ALA A 371 14.38 4.40 -4.02
N LEU A 372 14.58 4.59 -5.32
CA LEU A 372 13.49 4.72 -6.28
C LEU A 372 12.88 3.35 -6.56
N SER A 373 11.57 3.32 -6.81
CA SER A 373 10.79 2.11 -7.10
C SER A 373 9.85 2.33 -8.28
N GLY A 374 9.53 1.27 -9.00
CA GLY A 374 8.62 1.27 -10.16
C GLY A 374 7.14 1.01 -9.81
N ASP A 375 6.75 1.04 -8.54
CA ASP A 375 5.38 0.74 -8.11
C ASP A 375 4.35 1.73 -8.69
N GLY A 376 3.15 1.24 -8.98
CA GLY A 376 2.06 1.98 -9.61
C GLY A 376 1.94 1.77 -11.13
N GLY A 377 2.98 1.23 -11.78
CA GLY A 377 2.96 1.03 -13.22
C GLY A 377 1.93 0.00 -13.71
N ASP A 378 1.70 -1.05 -12.94
CA ASP A 378 0.71 -2.08 -13.28
C ASP A 378 -0.72 -1.55 -13.12
N GLU A 379 -1.02 -0.79 -12.09
CA GLU A 379 -2.34 -0.26 -11.79
C GLU A 379 -2.76 0.85 -12.75
N PHE A 380 -1.89 1.84 -12.96
CA PHE A 380 -2.22 3.01 -13.79
C PHE A 380 -2.15 2.74 -15.30
N PHE A 381 -1.40 1.71 -15.73
CA PHE A 381 -1.15 1.42 -17.14
C PHE A 381 -1.57 0.01 -17.59
N CYS A 382 -2.49 -0.64 -16.87
CA CYS A 382 -3.08 -1.93 -17.23
C CYS A 382 -2.05 -3.08 -17.34
N GLY A 383 -1.22 -3.30 -16.30
CA GLY A 383 -0.10 -4.25 -16.37
C GLY A 383 -0.44 -5.68 -15.93
N TYR A 384 -1.39 -5.90 -15.02
CA TYR A 384 -1.65 -7.20 -14.43
C TYR A 384 -2.34 -8.18 -15.39
N GLN A 385 -2.01 -9.47 -15.27
CA GLN A 385 -2.70 -10.54 -16.03
C GLN A 385 -4.20 -10.66 -15.66
N MET A 386 -4.57 -10.20 -14.47
CA MET A 386 -5.96 -10.16 -14.03
C MET A 386 -6.81 -9.33 -14.99
N TYR A 387 -6.29 -8.22 -15.49
CA TYR A 387 -7.00 -7.34 -16.42
C TYR A 387 -7.31 -8.04 -17.76
N ASP A 388 -6.39 -8.88 -18.28
CA ASP A 388 -6.67 -9.71 -19.48
C ASP A 388 -7.82 -10.68 -19.23
N ARG A 389 -7.84 -11.31 -18.03
CA ARG A 389 -8.90 -12.23 -17.65
C ARG A 389 -10.26 -11.53 -17.56
N LEU A 390 -10.28 -10.30 -17.06
CA LEU A 390 -11.51 -9.50 -16.96
C LEU A 390 -12.06 -9.10 -18.32
N ALA A 391 -11.21 -8.69 -19.27
CA ALA A 391 -11.66 -8.40 -20.63
C ALA A 391 -12.31 -9.63 -21.30
N GLN A 392 -11.71 -10.82 -21.09
CA GLN A 392 -12.29 -12.08 -21.56
C GLN A 392 -13.60 -12.41 -20.84
N ALA A 393 -13.63 -12.25 -19.51
CA ALA A 393 -14.82 -12.53 -18.70
C ALA A 393 -16.00 -11.63 -19.08
N GLN A 394 -15.78 -10.34 -19.31
CA GLN A 394 -16.81 -9.39 -19.74
C GLN A 394 -17.41 -9.77 -21.10
N ARG A 395 -16.58 -10.22 -22.04
CA ARG A 395 -17.06 -10.73 -23.35
C ARG A 395 -17.91 -12.00 -23.18
N LEU A 396 -17.50 -12.91 -22.29
CA LEU A 396 -18.21 -14.14 -21.99
C LEU A 396 -19.53 -13.90 -21.24
N ASP A 397 -19.57 -12.90 -20.35
CA ASP A 397 -20.78 -12.53 -19.60
C ASP A 397 -21.88 -12.02 -20.52
N GLY A 398 -21.53 -11.21 -21.53
CA GLY A 398 -22.47 -10.78 -22.57
C GLY A 398 -23.06 -11.97 -23.37
N ALA A 399 -22.22 -12.96 -23.71
CA ALA A 399 -22.69 -14.20 -24.37
C ALA A 399 -23.51 -15.06 -23.40
N GLY A 400 -23.12 -15.16 -22.12
CA GLY A 400 -23.86 -15.89 -21.08
C GLY A 400 -25.24 -15.30 -20.80
N ALA A 401 -25.36 -13.99 -20.73
CA ALA A 401 -26.65 -13.29 -20.58
C ALA A 401 -27.60 -13.57 -21.74
N PHE A 402 -27.08 -13.65 -22.98
CA PHE A 402 -27.84 -14.04 -24.15
C PHE A 402 -28.34 -15.50 -24.04
N VAL A 403 -27.45 -16.42 -23.63
CA VAL A 403 -27.82 -17.85 -23.44
C VAL A 403 -28.86 -18.00 -22.32
N HIS A 404 -28.72 -17.32 -21.19
CA HIS A 404 -29.73 -17.33 -20.12
C HIS A 404 -31.06 -16.72 -20.54
N GLY A 405 -31.04 -15.66 -21.36
CA GLY A 405 -32.24 -15.10 -21.96
C GLY A 405 -32.97 -16.11 -22.85
N VAL A 406 -32.25 -16.89 -23.66
CA VAL A 406 -32.78 -17.95 -24.50
C VAL A 406 -33.29 -19.16 -23.68
N LEU A 407 -32.53 -19.56 -22.64
CA LEU A 407 -32.94 -20.68 -21.75
C LEU A 407 -34.10 -20.32 -20.82
N GLY A 408 -34.34 -19.03 -20.58
CA GLY A 408 -35.51 -18.54 -19.83
C GLY A 408 -36.84 -18.58 -20.60
N LEU A 409 -36.80 -18.87 -21.89
CA LEU A 409 -38.02 -18.96 -22.69
C LEU A 409 -38.89 -20.17 -22.28
N PRO A 410 -40.26 -20.02 -22.30
CA PRO A 410 -41.17 -21.11 -22.00
C PRO A 410 -40.93 -22.30 -22.95
N GLY A 411 -40.62 -23.47 -22.41
CA GLY A 411 -40.34 -24.71 -23.16
C GLY A 411 -38.92 -25.23 -23.10
N LEU A 412 -37.94 -24.42 -22.66
CA LEU A 412 -36.54 -24.83 -22.48
C LEU A 412 -36.14 -25.03 -21.00
N LYS A 413 -37.05 -24.74 -20.06
CA LYS A 413 -36.86 -24.98 -18.63
C LYS A 413 -36.81 -26.50 -18.37
N GLY A 414 -35.65 -27.02 -18.03
CA GLY A 414 -35.45 -28.42 -17.64
C GLY A 414 -34.32 -29.14 -18.37
N ALA A 415 -33.77 -28.57 -19.42
CA ALA A 415 -32.57 -29.14 -20.03
C ALA A 415 -31.36 -28.82 -19.14
N LYS A 416 -30.57 -29.84 -18.75
CA LYS A 416 -29.25 -29.69 -18.06
C LYS A 416 -28.22 -29.00 -18.97
N LEU A 417 -28.61 -27.91 -19.63
CA LEU A 417 -27.78 -27.16 -20.57
C LEU A 417 -26.73 -26.33 -19.82
N GLU A 418 -27.05 -25.87 -18.61
CA GLU A 418 -26.09 -25.14 -17.76
C GLU A 418 -24.85 -25.99 -17.42
N GLU A 419 -25.05 -27.31 -17.23
CA GLU A 419 -23.94 -28.25 -16.98
C GLU A 419 -23.02 -28.45 -18.21
N ARG A 420 -23.50 -28.12 -19.41
CA ARG A 420 -22.75 -28.22 -20.68
C ARG A 420 -22.00 -26.96 -21.06
N LEU A 421 -22.21 -25.85 -20.33
CA LEU A 421 -21.44 -24.63 -20.57
C LEU A 421 -19.97 -24.86 -20.20
N PRO A 422 -19.01 -24.30 -20.96
CA PRO A 422 -17.61 -24.35 -20.60
C PRO A 422 -17.43 -23.83 -19.17
N VAL A 423 -16.59 -24.47 -18.37
CA VAL A 423 -16.34 -24.15 -16.95
C VAL A 423 -16.09 -22.64 -16.73
N LYS A 424 -15.38 -21.98 -17.65
CA LYS A 424 -15.11 -20.54 -17.59
C LYS A 424 -16.39 -19.69 -17.75
N VAL A 425 -17.30 -20.06 -18.63
CA VAL A 425 -18.57 -19.34 -18.82
C VAL A 425 -19.49 -19.56 -17.63
N ARG A 426 -19.53 -20.78 -17.10
CA ARG A 426 -20.30 -21.13 -15.90
C ARG A 426 -19.81 -20.38 -14.67
N ALA A 427 -18.49 -20.31 -14.44
CA ALA A 427 -17.90 -19.59 -13.32
C ALA A 427 -18.23 -18.08 -13.35
N VAL A 428 -18.31 -17.47 -14.53
CA VAL A 428 -18.70 -16.05 -14.67
C VAL A 428 -20.22 -15.87 -14.47
N SER A 429 -21.04 -16.83 -14.94
CA SER A 429 -22.52 -16.76 -14.86
C SER A 429 -23.07 -17.12 -13.47
N GLU A 430 -22.36 -17.95 -12.69
CA GLU A 430 -22.76 -18.35 -11.34
C GLU A 430 -22.71 -17.20 -10.33
N ASN A 431 -21.79 -16.26 -10.52
CA ASN A 431 -21.75 -15.06 -9.70
C ASN A 431 -22.67 -13.98 -10.28
N ARG A 432 -23.85 -13.82 -9.68
CA ARG A 432 -24.87 -12.85 -10.16
C ARG A 432 -24.58 -11.41 -9.76
N ASP A 433 -23.69 -11.19 -8.78
CA ASP A 433 -23.32 -9.87 -8.33
C ASP A 433 -22.25 -9.26 -9.28
N PRO A 434 -22.55 -8.14 -9.98
CA PRO A 434 -21.62 -7.50 -10.92
C PRO A 434 -20.30 -7.06 -10.25
N GLU A 435 -20.35 -6.65 -8.98
CA GLU A 435 -19.16 -6.20 -8.24
C GLU A 435 -18.23 -7.39 -7.96
N LEU A 436 -18.78 -8.53 -7.50
CA LEU A 436 -17.99 -9.73 -7.27
C LEU A 436 -17.44 -10.34 -8.59
N LYS A 437 -18.14 -10.16 -9.72
CA LYS A 437 -17.59 -10.52 -11.03
C LYS A 437 -16.35 -9.69 -11.37
N THR A 438 -16.41 -8.39 -11.19
CA THR A 438 -15.28 -7.48 -11.42
C THR A 438 -14.12 -7.78 -10.48
N GLN A 439 -14.39 -8.13 -9.24
CA GLN A 439 -13.38 -8.54 -8.28
C GLN A 439 -12.75 -9.91 -8.59
N MET A 440 -13.36 -10.70 -9.50
CA MET A 440 -12.91 -12.07 -9.80
C MET A 440 -12.79 -12.94 -8.55
N CYS A 441 -13.72 -12.75 -7.60
CA CYS A 441 -13.74 -13.47 -6.34
C CYS A 441 -14.24 -14.90 -6.53
N PRO A 442 -13.42 -15.94 -6.35
CA PRO A 442 -13.88 -17.32 -6.43
C PRO A 442 -14.80 -17.65 -5.26
N PRO A 443 -16.04 -18.11 -5.48
CA PRO A 443 -16.97 -18.47 -4.41
C PRO A 443 -16.42 -19.50 -3.41
N ALA A 444 -15.52 -20.37 -3.87
CA ALA A 444 -14.89 -21.39 -3.03
C ALA A 444 -14.00 -20.76 -1.94
N TYR A 445 -13.25 -19.71 -2.25
CA TYR A 445 -12.42 -19.02 -1.26
C TYR A 445 -13.26 -18.28 -0.22
N LEU A 446 -14.35 -17.64 -0.65
CA LEU A 446 -15.30 -17.02 0.25
C LEU A 446 -15.87 -18.00 1.25
N LYS A 447 -16.39 -19.13 0.76
CA LYS A 447 -16.94 -20.21 1.60
C LYS A 447 -15.91 -20.72 2.60
N THR A 448 -14.66 -20.87 2.16
CA THR A 448 -13.57 -21.32 3.04
C THR A 448 -13.25 -20.29 4.12
N ALA A 449 -13.12 -19.01 3.77
CA ALA A 449 -12.86 -17.94 4.73
C ALA A 449 -13.98 -17.79 5.77
N MET A 450 -15.26 -17.87 5.32
CA MET A 450 -16.42 -17.87 6.22
C MET A 450 -16.46 -19.09 7.13
N ALA A 451 -16.06 -20.27 6.62
CA ALA A 451 -16.01 -21.49 7.41
C ALA A 451 -14.84 -21.49 8.43
N PHE A 452 -13.74 -20.76 8.14
CA PHE A 452 -12.65 -20.58 9.11
C PHE A 452 -13.08 -19.71 10.28
N VAL A 453 -13.81 -18.61 10.02
CA VAL A 453 -14.22 -17.62 11.01
C VAL A 453 -15.74 -17.57 11.05
N PRO A 454 -16.38 -18.41 11.88
CA PRO A 454 -17.84 -18.41 12.02
C PRO A 454 -18.33 -17.05 12.53
N GLU A 455 -19.59 -16.73 12.20
CA GLU A 455 -20.23 -15.47 12.58
C GLU A 455 -19.49 -14.20 12.09
N SER A 456 -18.62 -14.35 11.08
CA SER A 456 -17.86 -13.21 10.54
C SER A 456 -18.74 -12.16 9.86
N GLY A 457 -19.91 -12.54 9.35
CA GLY A 457 -20.74 -11.62 8.55
C GLY A 457 -20.02 -11.08 7.33
N LEU A 458 -19.09 -11.87 6.75
CA LEU A 458 -18.17 -11.44 5.71
C LEU A 458 -18.90 -10.81 4.52
N ASP A 459 -18.64 -9.54 4.27
CA ASP A 459 -18.97 -8.85 3.03
C ASP A 459 -17.69 -8.66 2.20
N CYS A 460 -17.67 -9.25 1.01
CA CYS A 460 -16.53 -9.16 0.09
C CYS A 460 -16.63 -8.03 -0.92
N ARG A 461 -17.70 -7.27 -0.89
CA ARG A 461 -17.85 -6.10 -1.76
C ARG A 461 -17.01 -4.95 -1.24
N TYR A 462 -16.41 -4.24 -2.16
CA TYR A 462 -15.73 -2.99 -1.85
C TYR A 462 -16.70 -1.83 -2.06
N PRO A 463 -17.02 -1.05 -1.01
CA PRO A 463 -17.95 0.08 -1.13
C PRO A 463 -17.54 1.10 -2.20
N GLN A 464 -16.25 1.25 -2.47
CA GLN A 464 -15.71 2.17 -3.46
C GLN A 464 -16.09 1.80 -4.89
N GLU A 465 -16.27 0.50 -5.19
CA GLU A 465 -16.52 0.03 -6.55
C GLU A 465 -17.82 0.58 -7.15
N SER A 466 -18.87 0.71 -6.35
CA SER A 466 -20.16 1.26 -6.81
C SER A 466 -20.07 2.76 -7.19
N GLY A 467 -19.09 3.47 -6.64
CA GLY A 467 -18.87 4.89 -6.89
C GLY A 467 -18.23 5.22 -8.24
N TYR A 468 -17.55 4.25 -8.89
CA TYR A 468 -16.79 4.56 -10.11
C TYR A 468 -17.65 4.77 -11.36
N GLN A 469 -18.86 4.22 -11.43
CA GLN A 469 -19.81 4.39 -12.55
C GLN A 469 -19.21 4.06 -13.95
N VAL A 470 -18.30 3.11 -14.02
CA VAL A 470 -17.59 2.68 -15.23
C VAL A 470 -18.11 1.33 -15.70
N LYS A 471 -18.46 1.20 -16.99
CA LYS A 471 -19.00 -0.05 -17.59
C LYS A 471 -17.92 -1.06 -17.96
N ASP A 472 -16.75 -0.58 -18.34
CA ASP A 472 -15.61 -1.45 -18.69
C ASP A 472 -15.01 -2.09 -17.44
N TRP A 473 -14.95 -3.43 -17.42
CA TRP A 473 -14.49 -4.18 -16.25
C TRP A 473 -13.01 -4.06 -16.00
N GLN A 474 -12.19 -3.85 -17.03
CA GLN A 474 -10.75 -3.61 -16.85
C GLN A 474 -10.52 -2.27 -16.16
N ILE A 475 -11.14 -1.19 -16.68
CA ILE A 475 -10.99 0.15 -16.11
C ILE A 475 -11.55 0.18 -14.68
N ARG A 476 -12.74 -0.41 -14.48
CA ARG A 476 -13.35 -0.50 -13.15
C ARG A 476 -12.44 -1.22 -12.15
N ARG A 477 -11.84 -2.33 -12.56
CA ARG A 477 -10.88 -3.05 -11.73
C ARG A 477 -9.59 -2.27 -11.49
N MET A 478 -9.06 -1.57 -12.49
CA MET A 478 -7.88 -0.70 -12.32
C MET A 478 -8.14 0.37 -11.26
N LEU A 479 -9.30 1.05 -11.31
CA LEU A 479 -9.69 2.04 -10.31
C LEU A 479 -9.83 1.41 -8.92
N LEU A 480 -10.44 0.23 -8.82
CA LEU A 480 -10.55 -0.51 -7.58
C LEU A 480 -9.17 -0.90 -7.03
N ASP A 481 -8.26 -1.40 -7.87
CA ASP A 481 -6.91 -1.75 -7.44
C ASP A 481 -6.12 -0.52 -6.96
N MET A 482 -6.28 0.64 -7.62
CA MET A 482 -5.66 1.89 -7.19
C MET A 482 -6.18 2.39 -5.83
N ASP A 483 -7.46 2.13 -5.50
CA ASP A 483 -8.09 2.58 -4.25
C ASP A 483 -7.95 1.55 -3.10
N THR A 484 -7.67 0.28 -3.42
CA THR A 484 -7.64 -0.81 -2.44
C THR A 484 -6.33 -1.60 -2.44
N TYR A 485 -6.02 -2.32 -3.52
CA TYR A 485 -4.86 -3.19 -3.62
C TYR A 485 -3.54 -2.42 -3.56
N LEU A 486 -3.44 -1.32 -4.29
CA LEU A 486 -2.24 -0.49 -4.30
C LEU A 486 -1.91 0.07 -2.90
N PRO A 487 -2.81 0.78 -2.19
CA PRO A 487 -2.52 1.28 -0.84
C PRO A 487 -2.52 0.18 0.24
N GLY A 488 -3.36 -0.84 0.11
CA GLY A 488 -3.56 -1.88 1.13
C GLY A 488 -2.52 -2.99 1.10
N ASP A 489 -2.03 -3.34 -0.08
CA ASP A 489 -1.03 -4.39 -0.30
C ASP A 489 0.31 -3.81 -0.75
N ILE A 490 0.42 -3.31 -1.97
CA ILE A 490 1.70 -2.94 -2.61
C ILE A 490 2.45 -1.88 -1.80
N LEU A 491 1.81 -0.74 -1.51
CA LEU A 491 2.45 0.37 -0.80
C LEU A 491 2.66 0.06 0.69
N CYS A 492 1.76 -0.70 1.31
CA CYS A 492 1.93 -1.20 2.67
C CYS A 492 3.16 -2.10 2.75
N LYS A 493 3.28 -3.07 1.83
CA LYS A 493 4.44 -3.96 1.74
C LYS A 493 5.74 -3.19 1.59
N VAL A 494 5.81 -2.29 0.61
CA VAL A 494 7.02 -1.51 0.32
C VAL A 494 7.41 -0.65 1.53
N ASP A 495 6.45 0.08 2.14
CA ASP A 495 6.71 0.91 3.32
C ASP A 495 7.22 0.08 4.50
N ARG A 496 6.54 -1.02 4.86
CA ARG A 496 6.91 -1.86 6.01
C ARG A 496 8.24 -2.57 5.81
N ALA A 497 8.47 -3.15 4.63
CA ALA A 497 9.70 -3.87 4.30
C ALA A 497 10.92 -2.93 4.29
N SER A 498 10.80 -1.77 3.66
CA SER A 498 11.91 -0.82 3.57
C SER A 498 12.18 -0.14 4.92
N MET A 499 11.11 0.23 5.65
CA MET A 499 11.27 0.89 6.95
C MET A 499 11.77 -0.02 8.07
N LYS A 500 11.65 -1.34 7.94
CA LYS A 500 12.38 -2.28 8.80
C LYS A 500 13.87 -1.94 8.89
N TYR A 501 14.44 -1.45 7.80
CA TYR A 501 15.86 -1.11 7.67
C TYR A 501 16.12 0.40 7.63
N SER A 502 15.14 1.24 7.97
CA SER A 502 15.26 2.71 7.86
C SER A 502 15.68 3.14 6.44
N LEU A 503 15.05 2.55 5.42
CA LEU A 503 15.23 2.89 4.00
C LEU A 503 13.96 3.57 3.49
N GLU A 504 14.07 4.70 2.81
CA GLU A 504 12.94 5.37 2.18
C GLU A 504 12.74 4.91 0.74
N ALA A 505 11.57 4.32 0.42
CA ALA A 505 11.17 4.02 -0.95
C ALA A 505 10.34 5.16 -1.54
N ARG A 506 10.72 5.62 -2.76
CA ARG A 506 10.05 6.67 -3.53
C ARG A 506 9.56 6.13 -4.87
N CYS A 507 8.28 6.39 -5.21
CA CYS A 507 7.64 5.85 -6.42
C CYS A 507 7.32 7.00 -7.40
N PRO A 508 8.15 7.27 -8.43
CA PRO A 508 7.92 8.37 -9.37
C PRO A 508 6.64 8.23 -10.20
N ILE A 509 6.22 7.00 -10.54
CA ILE A 509 4.97 6.75 -11.28
C ILE A 509 3.75 7.24 -10.50
N LEU A 510 3.82 7.26 -9.18
CA LEU A 510 2.77 7.75 -8.30
C LEU A 510 2.89 9.27 -8.02
N ASP A 511 3.51 10.02 -8.92
CA ASP A 511 3.45 11.48 -8.94
C ASP A 511 2.03 11.94 -9.26
N LYS A 512 1.56 13.04 -8.62
CA LYS A 512 0.22 13.57 -8.84
C LYS A 512 -0.06 13.79 -10.33
N ASP A 513 0.86 14.45 -11.03
CA ASP A 513 0.65 14.85 -12.42
C ASP A 513 0.72 13.63 -13.35
N VAL A 514 1.57 12.63 -13.06
CA VAL A 514 1.63 11.36 -13.79
C VAL A 514 0.32 10.58 -13.60
N MET A 515 -0.17 10.47 -12.36
CA MET A 515 -1.43 9.77 -12.06
C MET A 515 -2.62 10.42 -12.76
N GLU A 516 -2.80 11.73 -12.59
CA GLU A 516 -3.91 12.48 -13.20
C GLU A 516 -3.82 12.46 -14.73
N TYR A 517 -2.62 12.57 -15.31
CA TYR A 517 -2.41 12.45 -16.75
C TYR A 517 -2.76 11.05 -17.27
N SER A 518 -2.41 10.00 -16.52
CA SER A 518 -2.75 8.64 -16.91
C SER A 518 -4.25 8.45 -17.12
N PHE A 519 -5.10 9.17 -16.39
CA PHE A 519 -6.55 9.12 -16.55
C PHE A 519 -7.05 9.84 -17.83
N ARG A 520 -6.27 10.77 -18.40
CA ARG A 520 -6.59 11.40 -19.69
C ARG A 520 -6.32 10.49 -20.88
N LEU A 521 -5.50 9.46 -20.70
CA LEU A 521 -5.12 8.53 -21.76
C LEU A 521 -6.30 7.62 -22.13
N PRO A 522 -6.63 7.49 -23.43
CA PRO A 522 -7.53 6.42 -23.90
C PRO A 522 -7.03 5.05 -23.44
N HIS A 523 -7.96 4.16 -23.10
CA HIS A 523 -7.59 2.82 -22.62
C HIS A 523 -6.75 2.05 -23.66
N SER A 524 -6.97 2.27 -24.97
CA SER A 524 -6.17 1.71 -26.05
C SER A 524 -4.68 2.10 -26.05
N PHE A 525 -4.30 3.20 -25.39
CA PHE A 525 -2.91 3.59 -25.20
C PHE A 525 -2.22 2.80 -24.07
N LYS A 526 -3.02 2.24 -23.16
CA LYS A 526 -2.57 1.36 -22.07
C LYS A 526 -2.61 -0.10 -22.47
N TYR A 527 -3.69 -0.51 -23.18
CA TYR A 527 -3.96 -1.87 -23.60
C TYR A 527 -4.72 -1.93 -24.94
N ASP A 528 -4.15 -2.57 -25.96
CA ASP A 528 -4.76 -2.67 -27.29
C ASP A 528 -5.43 -4.03 -27.59
N GLY A 529 -5.61 -4.86 -26.56
CA GLY A 529 -6.13 -6.23 -26.68
C GLY A 529 -5.04 -7.30 -26.76
N LYS A 530 -3.78 -6.91 -26.89
CA LYS A 530 -2.60 -7.81 -26.94
C LYS A 530 -1.50 -7.32 -26.00
N GLU A 531 -1.11 -6.07 -26.14
CA GLU A 531 0.01 -5.47 -25.39
C GLU A 531 -0.48 -4.64 -24.21
N LYS A 532 0.03 -4.97 -23.02
CA LYS A 532 -0.17 -4.24 -21.77
C LYS A 532 0.90 -3.18 -21.58
N LYS A 533 0.59 -2.11 -20.82
CA LYS A 533 1.52 -0.99 -20.58
C LYS A 533 2.04 -0.36 -21.85
N ARG A 534 1.27 -0.37 -22.94
CA ARG A 534 1.71 -0.01 -24.28
C ARG A 534 2.46 1.31 -24.33
N ILE A 535 1.92 2.37 -23.75
CA ILE A 535 2.56 3.70 -23.75
C ILE A 535 3.84 3.73 -22.88
N LEU A 536 3.84 3.09 -21.68
CA LEU A 536 5.04 3.02 -20.84
C LEU A 536 6.15 2.23 -21.50
N LYS A 537 5.83 1.11 -22.16
CA LYS A 537 6.78 0.33 -22.92
C LYS A 537 7.36 1.14 -24.07
N SER A 538 6.50 1.87 -24.81
CA SER A 538 6.96 2.75 -25.88
C SER A 538 7.97 3.80 -25.40
N ILE A 539 7.79 4.34 -24.18
CA ILE A 539 8.74 5.25 -23.56
C ILE A 539 10.02 4.49 -23.13
N ALA A 540 9.87 3.30 -22.54
CA ALA A 540 11.02 2.49 -22.09
C ALA A 540 11.95 2.10 -23.25
N TYR A 541 11.40 1.84 -24.42
CA TYR A 541 12.20 1.54 -25.63
C TYR A 541 13.00 2.73 -26.18
N ASP A 542 12.70 3.97 -25.76
CA ASP A 542 13.55 5.12 -26.07
C ASP A 542 14.87 5.11 -25.28
N TYR A 543 14.95 4.32 -24.20
CA TYR A 543 16.11 4.23 -23.29
C TYR A 543 16.83 2.89 -23.38
N ILE A 544 16.09 1.79 -23.55
CA ILE A 544 16.60 0.42 -23.43
C ILE A 544 16.12 -0.40 -24.63
N PRO A 545 17.00 -1.16 -25.31
CA PRO A 545 16.62 -2.03 -26.41
C PRO A 545 15.46 -2.96 -26.05
N ARG A 546 14.55 -3.12 -27.01
CA ARG A 546 13.32 -3.90 -26.83
C ARG A 546 13.60 -5.35 -26.42
N GLU A 547 14.60 -5.98 -27.00
CA GLU A 547 15.03 -7.36 -26.74
C GLU A 547 15.48 -7.60 -25.30
N MET A 548 15.93 -6.56 -24.59
CA MET A 548 16.30 -6.67 -23.18
C MET A 548 15.09 -6.62 -22.24
N LEU A 549 14.00 -5.98 -22.67
CA LEU A 549 12.79 -5.78 -21.85
C LEU A 549 11.67 -6.77 -22.19
N ASP A 550 11.53 -7.23 -23.46
CA ASP A 550 10.45 -8.11 -23.92
C ASP A 550 10.70 -9.56 -23.49
N ARG A 551 10.42 -9.85 -22.22
CA ARG A 551 10.52 -11.16 -21.61
C ARG A 551 9.30 -11.50 -20.75
N LYS A 552 9.12 -12.77 -20.46
CA LYS A 552 8.09 -13.19 -19.48
C LYS A 552 8.50 -12.75 -18.08
N LYS A 553 7.66 -11.92 -17.44
CA LYS A 553 7.81 -11.55 -16.03
C LYS A 553 7.69 -12.82 -15.17
N LYS A 554 8.66 -13.09 -14.30
CA LYS A 554 8.62 -14.23 -13.37
C LYS A 554 7.93 -13.86 -12.06
N GLY A 555 8.06 -12.63 -11.62
CA GLY A 555 7.46 -12.08 -10.39
C GLY A 555 8.19 -12.47 -9.11
N PHE A 556 8.06 -11.63 -8.10
CA PHE A 556 8.64 -11.78 -6.76
C PHE A 556 7.80 -12.76 -5.92
N SER A 557 7.69 -14.03 -6.31
CA SER A 557 6.92 -15.04 -5.57
C SER A 557 7.85 -16.06 -4.89
N VAL A 558 7.43 -16.56 -3.74
CA VAL A 558 8.11 -17.63 -2.99
C VAL A 558 7.31 -18.92 -3.07
N PRO A 559 7.94 -20.10 -2.94
CA PRO A 559 7.28 -21.40 -3.07
C PRO A 559 6.47 -21.77 -1.81
N LEU A 560 5.35 -21.07 -1.57
CA LEU A 560 4.53 -21.21 -0.36
C LEU A 560 4.12 -22.66 -0.04
N ASP A 561 3.67 -23.42 -1.06
CA ASP A 561 3.24 -24.81 -0.85
C ASP A 561 4.40 -25.68 -0.32
N LYS A 562 5.60 -25.52 -0.92
CA LYS A 562 6.82 -26.21 -0.46
C LYS A 562 7.16 -25.85 0.99
N TRP A 563 7.05 -24.58 1.34
CA TRP A 563 7.39 -24.10 2.68
C TRP A 563 6.40 -24.58 3.74
N LEU A 564 5.10 -24.43 3.49
CA LEU A 564 4.05 -24.83 4.42
C LEU A 564 4.00 -26.34 4.66
N ARG A 565 4.37 -27.14 3.66
CA ARG A 565 4.41 -28.60 3.75
C ARG A 565 5.79 -29.16 4.15
N GLY A 566 6.78 -28.30 4.17
CA GLY A 566 8.16 -28.62 4.55
C GLY A 566 8.58 -27.94 5.86
N PRO A 567 9.48 -26.93 5.82
CA PRO A 567 10.08 -26.36 7.02
C PRO A 567 9.10 -25.66 7.97
N LEU A 568 7.95 -25.17 7.49
CA LEU A 568 6.93 -24.53 8.34
C LEU A 568 5.83 -25.50 8.81
N ARG A 569 5.93 -26.80 8.46
CA ARG A 569 4.90 -27.80 8.73
C ARG A 569 4.61 -27.97 10.23
N GLU A 570 5.64 -28.14 11.05
CA GLU A 570 5.49 -28.37 12.49
C GLU A 570 4.77 -27.21 13.20
N SER A 571 5.15 -25.97 12.88
CA SER A 571 4.49 -24.80 13.43
C SER A 571 3.06 -24.63 12.90
N LEU A 572 2.80 -24.97 11.64
CA LEU A 572 1.45 -24.96 11.07
C LEU A 572 0.55 -26.03 11.72
N GLU A 573 1.05 -27.23 11.97
CA GLU A 573 0.35 -28.28 12.71
C GLU A 573 0.01 -27.80 14.12
N THR A 574 0.96 -27.20 14.85
CA THR A 574 0.74 -26.62 16.18
C THR A 574 -0.36 -25.54 16.16
N TYR A 575 -0.31 -24.60 15.21
CA TYR A 575 -1.31 -23.53 15.10
C TYR A 575 -2.71 -24.05 14.71
N SER A 576 -2.81 -25.19 14.06
CA SER A 576 -4.07 -25.80 13.64
C SER A 576 -4.62 -26.86 14.59
N GLU A 577 -3.95 -27.12 15.72
CA GLU A 577 -4.47 -28.02 16.76
C GLU A 577 -5.81 -27.54 17.32
N LYS A 578 -6.78 -28.44 17.45
CA LYS A 578 -8.10 -28.12 17.98
C LYS A 578 -8.06 -27.45 19.36
N GLY A 579 -7.16 -27.92 20.23
CA GLY A 579 -6.99 -27.35 21.56
C GLY A 579 -6.46 -25.92 21.52
N PHE A 580 -5.53 -25.62 20.62
CA PHE A 580 -5.01 -24.28 20.41
C PHE A 580 -6.11 -23.32 19.87
N LEU A 581 -6.79 -23.72 18.81
CA LEU A 581 -7.87 -22.95 18.18
C LEU A 581 -9.07 -22.74 19.12
N GLY A 582 -9.42 -23.76 19.92
CA GLY A 582 -10.49 -23.67 20.91
C GLY A 582 -10.21 -22.62 22.00
N ARG A 583 -8.95 -22.53 22.47
CA ARG A 583 -8.54 -21.48 23.42
C ARG A 583 -8.56 -20.08 22.82
N GLN A 584 -8.31 -19.93 21.52
CA GLN A 584 -8.43 -18.64 20.83
C GLN A 584 -9.89 -18.18 20.73
N GLY A 585 -10.83 -19.10 20.53
CA GLY A 585 -12.25 -18.79 20.38
C GLY A 585 -12.60 -17.92 19.15
N ILE A 586 -11.72 -17.90 18.14
CA ILE A 586 -11.85 -17.08 16.92
C ILE A 586 -12.28 -17.92 15.73
N PHE A 587 -11.72 -19.11 15.61
CA PHE A 587 -11.87 -20.02 14.48
C PHE A 587 -12.82 -21.18 14.81
N ASP A 588 -13.43 -21.77 13.76
CA ASP A 588 -14.02 -23.10 13.87
C ASP A 588 -12.88 -24.14 13.97
N ALA A 589 -12.60 -24.58 15.19
CA ALA A 589 -11.48 -25.46 15.49
C ALA A 589 -11.55 -26.80 14.73
N ASP A 590 -12.73 -27.36 14.57
CA ASP A 590 -12.94 -28.64 13.89
C ASP A 590 -12.75 -28.49 12.36
N TYR A 591 -13.28 -27.42 11.80
CA TYR A 591 -13.17 -27.18 10.36
C TYR A 591 -11.73 -26.85 9.97
N VAL A 592 -11.08 -25.91 10.66
CA VAL A 592 -9.72 -25.45 10.34
C VAL A 592 -8.72 -26.59 10.51
N SER A 593 -8.79 -27.33 11.62
CA SER A 593 -7.89 -28.48 11.85
C SER A 593 -7.99 -29.53 10.74
N ARG A 594 -9.22 -29.94 10.36
CA ARG A 594 -9.43 -30.90 9.25
C ARG A 594 -8.96 -30.33 7.91
N PHE A 595 -9.20 -29.05 7.66
CA PHE A 595 -8.79 -28.39 6.40
C PHE A 595 -7.27 -28.38 6.25
N VAL A 596 -6.55 -27.94 7.30
CA VAL A 596 -5.08 -27.87 7.30
C VAL A 596 -4.46 -29.28 7.21
N THR A 597 -4.97 -30.25 7.96
CA THR A 597 -4.50 -31.67 7.87
C THR A 597 -4.61 -32.17 6.44
N ARG A 598 -5.78 -31.99 5.82
CA ARG A 598 -6.00 -32.40 4.43
C ARG A 598 -5.07 -31.68 3.45
N TYR A 599 -4.83 -30.38 3.65
CA TYR A 599 -3.89 -29.60 2.84
C TYR A 599 -2.46 -30.15 2.97
N LEU A 600 -2.01 -30.46 4.19
CA LEU A 600 -0.67 -31.01 4.44
C LEU A 600 -0.46 -32.38 3.78
N GLU A 601 -1.51 -33.19 3.67
CA GLU A 601 -1.47 -34.50 3.00
C GLU A 601 -1.53 -34.40 1.46
N GLN A 602 -2.37 -33.52 0.93
CA GLN A 602 -2.76 -33.50 -0.49
C GLN A 602 -2.22 -32.30 -1.29
N GLY A 603 -1.74 -31.23 -0.60
CA GLY A 603 -1.33 -29.97 -1.24
C GLY A 603 -2.51 -29.17 -1.82
N ASP A 604 -2.24 -28.35 -2.82
CA ASP A 604 -3.23 -27.46 -3.48
C ASP A 604 -4.36 -28.19 -4.24
N GLY A 605 -4.46 -29.50 -4.10
CA GLY A 605 -5.45 -30.34 -4.76
C GLY A 605 -4.97 -30.88 -6.11
N GLY A 606 -5.52 -32.03 -6.50
CA GLY A 606 -5.12 -32.73 -7.71
C GLY A 606 -5.43 -31.95 -9.00
N PRO A 607 -4.96 -32.46 -10.16
CA PRO A 607 -5.16 -31.81 -11.45
C PRO A 607 -6.64 -31.53 -11.71
N GLY A 608 -6.99 -30.25 -11.88
CA GLY A 608 -8.35 -29.78 -12.16
C GLY A 608 -9.08 -29.07 -11.03
N SER A 609 -8.52 -29.00 -9.80
CA SER A 609 -9.21 -28.31 -8.68
C SER A 609 -9.26 -26.79 -8.82
N GLY A 610 -8.38 -26.17 -9.57
CA GLY A 610 -8.33 -24.71 -9.77
C GLY A 610 -8.19 -23.89 -8.49
N SER A 611 -8.05 -24.54 -7.34
CA SER A 611 -8.00 -23.93 -6.01
C SER A 611 -6.54 -23.87 -5.54
N ASN A 612 -6.05 -22.68 -5.24
CA ASN A 612 -4.74 -22.48 -4.63
C ASN A 612 -4.93 -22.32 -3.12
N TYR A 613 -5.09 -23.43 -2.42
CA TYR A 613 -5.31 -23.45 -0.96
C TYR A 613 -4.08 -22.99 -0.17
N SER A 614 -2.87 -23.06 -0.73
CA SER A 614 -1.65 -22.56 -0.09
C SER A 614 -1.78 -21.09 0.29
N ARG A 615 -2.51 -20.27 -0.47
CA ARG A 615 -2.73 -18.85 -0.16
C ARG A 615 -3.53 -18.62 1.11
N ILE A 616 -4.62 -19.37 1.29
CA ILE A 616 -5.46 -19.21 2.50
C ILE A 616 -4.78 -19.82 3.73
N VAL A 617 -4.05 -20.93 3.55
CA VAL A 617 -3.25 -21.54 4.62
C VAL A 617 -2.10 -20.62 5.03
N TRP A 618 -1.46 -19.94 4.08
CA TRP A 618 -0.43 -18.94 4.35
C TRP A 618 -1.00 -17.74 5.11
N ALA A 619 -2.15 -17.22 4.70
CA ALA A 619 -2.83 -16.13 5.41
C ALA A 619 -3.21 -16.53 6.85
N PHE A 620 -3.70 -17.77 7.03
CA PHE A 620 -3.94 -18.31 8.36
C PHE A 620 -2.64 -18.41 9.18
N TYR A 621 -1.56 -18.92 8.60
CA TYR A 621 -0.26 -19.05 9.25
C TYR A 621 0.31 -17.69 9.69
N THR A 622 0.29 -16.69 8.82
CA THR A 622 0.78 -15.33 9.14
C THR A 622 -0.08 -14.65 10.20
N PHE A 623 -1.40 -14.88 10.18
CA PHE A 623 -2.27 -14.43 11.27
C PHE A 623 -1.89 -15.06 12.60
N GLN A 624 -1.61 -16.36 12.64
CA GLN A 624 -1.24 -17.04 13.89
C GLN A 624 0.10 -16.54 14.44
N GLN A 625 1.07 -16.25 13.59
CA GLN A 625 2.33 -15.61 14.00
C GLN A 625 2.08 -14.21 14.59
N TRP A 626 1.25 -13.41 13.93
CA TRP A 626 0.87 -12.09 14.43
C TRP A 626 0.11 -12.18 15.76
N TYR A 627 -0.83 -13.10 15.88
CA TYR A 627 -1.59 -13.36 17.11
C TYR A 627 -0.66 -13.75 18.27
N ALA A 628 0.29 -14.61 18.03
CA ALA A 628 1.28 -15.01 19.05
C ALA A 628 2.16 -13.83 19.48
N CYS A 629 2.49 -12.93 18.56
CA CYS A 629 3.33 -11.74 18.83
C CYS A 629 2.60 -10.69 19.67
N TYR A 630 1.33 -10.39 19.37
CA TYR A 630 0.64 -9.22 19.93
C TYR A 630 -0.49 -9.52 20.88
N ILE A 631 -1.11 -10.67 20.81
CA ILE A 631 -2.30 -11.01 21.60
C ILE A 631 -1.99 -11.99 22.73
N ARG A 632 -1.26 -13.06 22.43
CA ARG A 632 -0.98 -14.15 23.41
C ARG A 632 -0.08 -13.72 24.56
N GLN A 633 0.69 -12.65 24.42
CA GLN A 633 1.58 -12.13 25.48
C GLN A 633 0.87 -11.26 26.53
N ALA A 634 -0.44 -11.00 26.38
CA ALA A 634 -1.21 -10.16 27.29
C ALA A 634 -1.86 -10.98 28.41
#